data_b1444866036332d35d01e5531c5cd528
#
_entry.id   b1444866036332d35d01e5531c5cd528
#
_cell.length_a   1.000
_cell.length_b   1.000
_cell.length_c   1.000
_cell.angle_alpha   90.00
_cell.angle_beta   90.00
_cell.angle_gamma   90.00
#
_symmetry.space_group_name_H-M   'P 1'
#
loop_
_entity.id
_entity.type
_entity.pdbx_description
1 polymer ?
#
loop_
_entity_poly.entity_id
_entity_poly.type
_entity_poly.pdbx_seq_one_letter_code
_entity_poly.pdbx_strand_id
1 'polypeptide(L)'
;MSKTVGIVGLGAMGSAMAIMLVKAGYKVVGFDLRATALDELEENGGTGAESPRAVAEAADVVLLSLPTIEAFQDVISGQGSVTSAAKQGLVLIDTCTMPVAVKEEGARIASDNGMTLIDGTVSGNRDMILAKTLTAYMSGEQAAYDAHVDILSAFTRKHSFVGAFGNASKIKFVINHLVCIQTCANAEAMAMGLKAGLAAQDIFDLVKESAANSVLWEIRGPMMVSEDYTSSRGNFGMASKDGPVIGEFAQSMGFPAPLFQAALQMHHAAVGLGMYDIDTAALCRLYETIGGVER
;
A
#
# COMPACT_ATOMS: atom_id res chain seq x y z
N MET A 1 -20.12 -24.15 -2.67
CA MET A 1 -19.74 -23.72 -1.30
C MET A 1 -19.03 -22.37 -1.44
N SER A 2 -19.22 -21.44 -0.50
CA SER A 2 -18.46 -20.18 -0.50
C SER A 2 -16.98 -20.50 -0.28
N LYS A 3 -16.07 -19.89 -1.12
CA LYS A 3 -14.62 -20.02 -0.92
C LYS A 3 -14.21 -19.44 0.43
N THR A 4 -13.19 -20.03 1.03
CA THR A 4 -12.54 -19.52 2.25
C THR A 4 -11.30 -18.72 1.82
N VAL A 5 -11.22 -17.46 2.23
CA VAL A 5 -10.08 -16.58 1.95
C VAL A 5 -9.26 -16.41 3.22
N GLY A 6 -7.99 -16.74 3.15
CA GLY A 6 -7.01 -16.50 4.21
C GLY A 6 -6.44 -15.10 4.13
N ILE A 7 -6.15 -14.47 5.26
CA ILE A 7 -5.41 -13.21 5.32
C ILE A 7 -4.33 -13.32 6.38
N VAL A 8 -3.08 -13.07 6.00
CA VAL A 8 -1.97 -12.97 6.94
C VAL A 8 -1.46 -11.54 6.96
N GLY A 9 -1.54 -10.94 8.15
CA GLY A 9 -1.34 -9.51 8.37
C GLY A 9 -2.66 -8.74 8.31
N LEU A 10 -3.20 -8.39 9.47
CA LEU A 10 -4.45 -7.65 9.66
C LEU A 10 -4.18 -6.19 10.07
N GLY A 11 -3.13 -5.59 9.48
CA GLY A 11 -2.88 -4.15 9.57
C GLY A 11 -3.95 -3.33 8.87
N ALA A 12 -3.72 -2.03 8.68
CA ALA A 12 -4.71 -1.12 8.08
C ALA A 12 -5.28 -1.60 6.75
N MET A 13 -4.46 -2.21 5.89
CA MET A 13 -4.90 -2.73 4.59
C MET A 13 -5.55 -4.11 4.72
N GLY A 14 -4.90 -5.04 5.43
CA GLY A 14 -5.39 -6.42 5.58
C GLY A 14 -6.74 -6.50 6.29
N SER A 15 -6.95 -5.74 7.38
CA SER A 15 -8.24 -5.68 8.06
C SER A 15 -9.36 -5.12 7.17
N ALA A 16 -9.07 -4.08 6.37
CA ALA A 16 -10.04 -3.54 5.43
C ALA A 16 -10.40 -4.54 4.32
N MET A 17 -9.40 -5.28 3.78
CA MET A 17 -9.65 -6.36 2.81
C MET A 17 -10.51 -7.46 3.43
N ALA A 18 -10.23 -7.87 4.68
CA ALA A 18 -11.03 -8.85 5.42
C ALA A 18 -12.50 -8.43 5.52
N ILE A 19 -12.75 -7.20 5.97
CA ILE A 19 -14.09 -6.63 6.10
C ILE A 19 -14.85 -6.68 4.76
N MET A 20 -14.19 -6.29 3.67
CA MET A 20 -14.83 -6.27 2.35
C MET A 20 -15.12 -7.67 1.81
N LEU A 21 -14.24 -8.63 2.09
CA LEU A 21 -14.45 -10.04 1.72
C LEU A 21 -15.59 -10.67 2.50
N VAL A 22 -15.69 -10.43 3.82
CA VAL A 22 -16.84 -10.87 4.63
C VAL A 22 -18.13 -10.27 4.10
N LYS A 23 -18.16 -8.96 3.80
CA LYS A 23 -19.34 -8.28 3.20
C LYS A 23 -19.72 -8.85 1.83
N ALA A 24 -18.75 -9.35 1.07
CA ALA A 24 -19.00 -10.02 -0.21
C ALA A 24 -19.46 -11.49 -0.06
N GLY A 25 -19.57 -12.02 1.16
CA GLY A 25 -20.08 -13.36 1.46
C GLY A 25 -19.01 -14.46 1.47
N TYR A 26 -17.73 -14.11 1.47
CA TYR A 26 -16.65 -15.07 1.67
C TYR A 26 -16.50 -15.45 3.15
N LYS A 27 -16.07 -16.69 3.40
CA LYS A 27 -15.52 -17.05 4.71
C LYS A 27 -14.11 -16.48 4.80
N VAL A 28 -13.79 -15.77 5.87
CA VAL A 28 -12.46 -15.18 6.05
C VAL A 28 -11.81 -15.76 7.30
N VAL A 29 -10.58 -16.28 7.14
CA VAL A 29 -9.73 -16.76 8.24
C VAL A 29 -8.47 -15.91 8.25
N GLY A 30 -8.09 -15.33 9.39
CA GLY A 30 -6.98 -14.39 9.45
C GLY A 30 -6.01 -14.65 10.58
N PHE A 31 -4.76 -14.18 10.39
CA PHE A 31 -3.72 -14.20 11.41
C PHE A 31 -3.02 -12.83 11.47
N ASP A 32 -2.78 -12.38 12.70
CA ASP A 32 -1.91 -11.24 13.03
C ASP A 32 -1.26 -11.52 14.39
N LEU A 33 -0.10 -10.94 14.65
CA LEU A 33 0.59 -11.04 15.94
C LEU A 33 -0.14 -10.27 17.06
N ARG A 34 -0.98 -9.30 16.70
CA ARG A 34 -1.73 -8.47 17.64
C ARG A 34 -3.10 -9.08 17.88
N ALA A 35 -3.39 -9.41 19.14
CA ALA A 35 -4.70 -9.93 19.54
C ALA A 35 -5.85 -8.97 19.16
N THR A 36 -5.67 -7.67 19.31
CA THR A 36 -6.68 -6.66 18.94
C THR A 36 -7.05 -6.67 17.45
N ALA A 37 -6.14 -7.10 16.57
CA ALA A 37 -6.45 -7.25 15.16
C ALA A 37 -7.27 -8.52 14.85
N LEU A 38 -7.08 -9.56 15.65
CA LEU A 38 -7.92 -10.75 15.60
C LEU A 38 -9.31 -10.47 16.16
N ASP A 39 -9.41 -9.73 17.27
CA ASP A 39 -10.70 -9.29 17.83
C ASP A 39 -11.48 -8.47 16.80
N GLU A 40 -10.84 -7.49 16.12
CA GLU A 40 -11.46 -6.70 15.02
C GLU A 40 -11.96 -7.60 13.88
N LEU A 41 -11.18 -8.61 13.50
CA LEU A 41 -11.58 -9.57 12.47
C LEU A 41 -12.86 -10.33 12.87
N GLU A 42 -12.90 -10.85 14.10
CA GLU A 42 -14.04 -11.63 14.61
C GLU A 42 -15.30 -10.77 14.77
N GLU A 43 -15.18 -9.55 15.27
CA GLU A 43 -16.27 -8.57 15.34
C GLU A 43 -16.88 -8.28 13.96
N ASN A 44 -16.07 -8.36 12.89
CA ASN A 44 -16.52 -8.18 11.51
C ASN A 44 -16.93 -9.50 10.82
N GLY A 45 -17.03 -10.60 11.55
CA GLY A 45 -17.56 -11.89 11.05
C GLY A 45 -16.52 -12.81 10.39
N GLY A 46 -15.23 -12.55 10.57
CA GLY A 46 -14.16 -13.47 10.22
C GLY A 46 -13.83 -14.44 11.38
N THR A 47 -12.79 -15.23 11.22
CA THR A 47 -12.31 -16.18 12.22
C THR A 47 -10.81 -16.01 12.41
N GLY A 48 -10.36 -15.87 13.65
CA GLY A 48 -8.94 -15.85 14.01
C GLY A 48 -8.28 -17.21 13.85
N ALA A 49 -7.01 -17.24 13.45
CA ALA A 49 -6.18 -18.43 13.38
C ALA A 49 -4.94 -18.27 14.26
N GLU A 50 -4.35 -19.39 14.71
CA GLU A 50 -3.21 -19.40 15.62
C GLU A 50 -1.85 -19.19 14.92
N SER A 51 -1.80 -19.35 13.59
CA SER A 51 -0.58 -19.23 12.81
C SER A 51 -0.86 -19.00 11.32
N PRO A 52 0.14 -18.51 10.55
CA PRO A 52 0.06 -18.47 9.09
C PRO A 52 -0.22 -19.85 8.46
N ARG A 53 0.34 -20.91 9.04
CA ARG A 53 0.08 -22.29 8.64
C ARG A 53 -1.41 -22.65 8.78
N ALA A 54 -2.01 -22.36 9.93
CA ALA A 54 -3.44 -22.65 10.15
C ALA A 54 -4.34 -21.88 9.17
N VAL A 55 -3.98 -20.64 8.81
CA VAL A 55 -4.65 -19.90 7.75
C VAL A 55 -4.56 -20.64 6.41
N ALA A 56 -3.36 -21.08 6.02
CA ALA A 56 -3.15 -21.77 4.75
C ALA A 56 -3.89 -23.12 4.70
N GLU A 57 -3.92 -23.87 5.78
CA GLU A 57 -4.66 -25.15 5.88
C GLU A 57 -6.17 -24.94 5.65
N ALA A 58 -6.74 -23.87 6.20
CA ALA A 58 -8.17 -23.57 6.14
C ALA A 58 -8.61 -22.89 4.83
N ALA A 59 -7.73 -22.15 4.16
CA ALA A 59 -8.09 -21.25 3.06
C ALA A 59 -7.95 -21.89 1.68
N ASP A 60 -8.76 -21.43 0.71
CA ASP A 60 -8.64 -21.78 -0.70
C ASP A 60 -7.65 -20.84 -1.44
N VAL A 61 -7.40 -19.65 -0.88
CA VAL A 61 -6.41 -18.66 -1.32
C VAL A 61 -5.99 -17.82 -0.13
N VAL A 62 -4.75 -17.35 -0.08
CA VAL A 62 -4.24 -16.51 1.01
C VAL A 62 -3.76 -15.16 0.48
N LEU A 63 -4.24 -14.08 1.07
CA LEU A 63 -3.72 -12.72 0.87
C LEU A 63 -2.65 -12.43 1.94
N LEU A 64 -1.51 -11.89 1.52
CA LEU A 64 -0.45 -11.43 2.41
C LEU A 64 -0.45 -9.90 2.43
N SER A 65 -0.48 -9.31 3.64
CA SER A 65 -0.48 -7.86 3.84
C SER A 65 0.45 -7.49 5.00
N LEU A 66 1.75 -7.58 4.75
CA LEU A 66 2.80 -7.57 5.76
C LEU A 66 3.59 -6.25 5.75
N PRO A 67 4.07 -5.78 6.92
CA PRO A 67 4.72 -4.48 7.03
C PRO A 67 6.19 -4.47 6.61
N THR A 68 6.92 -5.58 6.80
CA THR A 68 8.39 -5.64 6.63
C THR A 68 8.81 -6.87 5.84
N ILE A 69 10.07 -6.85 5.37
CA ILE A 69 10.72 -7.97 4.68
C ILE A 69 10.82 -9.18 5.63
N GLU A 70 11.23 -8.95 6.86
CA GLU A 70 11.38 -9.99 7.88
C GLU A 70 10.05 -10.70 8.14
N ALA A 71 8.96 -9.93 8.31
CA ALA A 71 7.62 -10.51 8.48
C ALA A 71 7.19 -11.34 7.27
N PHE A 72 7.52 -10.90 6.04
CA PHE A 72 7.25 -11.67 4.84
C PHE A 72 8.04 -12.98 4.81
N GLN A 73 9.35 -12.92 5.11
CA GLN A 73 10.19 -14.10 5.16
C GLN A 73 9.73 -15.10 6.22
N ASP A 74 9.36 -14.63 7.41
CA ASP A 74 8.83 -15.48 8.47
C ASP A 74 7.50 -16.14 8.07
N VAL A 75 6.60 -15.39 7.42
CA VAL A 75 5.32 -15.91 6.95
C VAL A 75 5.50 -16.91 5.82
N ILE A 76 6.47 -16.71 4.93
CA ILE A 76 6.73 -17.62 3.80
C ILE A 76 7.47 -18.88 4.26
N SER A 77 8.51 -18.77 5.10
CA SER A 77 9.47 -19.87 5.37
C SER A 77 9.85 -20.06 6.83
N GLY A 78 9.30 -19.26 7.76
CA GLY A 78 9.55 -19.40 9.18
C GLY A 78 8.85 -20.60 9.83
N GLN A 79 8.99 -20.75 11.13
CA GLN A 79 8.27 -21.77 11.88
C GLN A 79 6.76 -21.47 11.87
N GLY A 80 5.93 -22.41 11.41
CA GLY A 80 4.48 -22.20 11.26
C GLY A 80 4.10 -21.31 10.07
N SER A 81 4.99 -21.23 9.07
CA SER A 81 4.78 -20.49 7.82
C SER A 81 3.62 -21.03 6.98
N VAL A 82 3.14 -20.24 6.02
CA VAL A 82 2.11 -20.68 5.05
C VAL A 82 2.57 -21.89 4.24
N THR A 83 3.86 -21.95 3.87
CA THR A 83 4.39 -23.08 3.08
C THR A 83 4.49 -24.38 3.89
N SER A 84 4.62 -24.28 5.21
CA SER A 84 4.64 -25.46 6.10
C SER A 84 3.30 -26.22 6.14
N ALA A 85 2.21 -25.64 5.63
CA ALA A 85 0.94 -26.35 5.43
C ALA A 85 1.00 -27.39 4.31
N ALA A 86 2.00 -27.32 3.43
CA ALA A 86 2.22 -28.22 2.29
C ALA A 86 0.97 -28.45 1.42
N LYS A 87 0.11 -27.45 1.32
CA LYS A 87 -1.17 -27.50 0.60
C LYS A 87 -0.96 -27.30 -0.88
N GLN A 88 -0.96 -28.38 -1.64
CA GLN A 88 -0.74 -28.37 -3.07
C GLN A 88 -1.76 -27.50 -3.81
N GLY A 89 -1.29 -26.66 -4.73
CA GLY A 89 -2.12 -25.78 -5.56
C GLY A 89 -2.66 -24.54 -4.85
N LEU A 90 -2.29 -24.30 -3.57
CA LEU A 90 -2.69 -23.08 -2.88
C LEU A 90 -2.07 -21.86 -3.56
N VAL A 91 -2.88 -20.84 -3.83
CA VAL A 91 -2.42 -19.56 -4.35
C VAL A 91 -2.23 -18.57 -3.19
N LEU A 92 -1.06 -17.94 -3.16
CA LEU A 92 -0.73 -16.84 -2.27
C LEU A 92 -0.72 -15.55 -3.10
N ILE A 93 -1.44 -14.53 -2.68
CA ILE A 93 -1.44 -13.19 -3.33
C ILE A 93 -0.77 -12.21 -2.39
N ASP A 94 0.46 -11.82 -2.72
CA ASP A 94 1.21 -10.88 -1.90
C ASP A 94 0.89 -9.43 -2.29
N THR A 95 0.30 -8.67 -1.38
CA THR A 95 -0.07 -7.26 -1.59
C THR A 95 0.95 -6.27 -1.01
N CYS A 96 2.09 -6.74 -0.56
CA CYS A 96 3.11 -5.92 0.10
C CYS A 96 3.93 -5.10 -0.91
N THR A 97 4.45 -3.95 -0.46
CA THR A 97 5.47 -3.20 -1.20
C THR A 97 6.83 -3.53 -0.62
N MET A 98 7.67 -4.24 -1.39
CA MET A 98 9.03 -4.64 -1.00
C MET A 98 9.88 -4.93 -2.24
N PRO A 99 11.21 -5.11 -2.10
CA PRO A 99 12.09 -5.40 -3.23
C PRO A 99 11.64 -6.63 -4.03
N VAL A 100 11.71 -6.52 -5.36
CA VAL A 100 11.29 -7.61 -6.26
C VAL A 100 12.04 -8.90 -5.96
N ALA A 101 13.35 -8.83 -5.70
CA ALA A 101 14.17 -10.01 -5.38
C ALA A 101 13.69 -10.77 -4.13
N VAL A 102 13.17 -10.07 -3.12
CA VAL A 102 12.59 -10.70 -1.92
C VAL A 102 11.33 -11.48 -2.28
N LYS A 103 10.48 -10.92 -3.12
CA LYS A 103 9.26 -11.59 -3.59
C LYS A 103 9.57 -12.76 -4.52
N GLU A 104 10.57 -12.64 -5.39
CA GLU A 104 11.04 -13.72 -6.26
C GLU A 104 11.54 -14.92 -5.45
N GLU A 105 12.30 -14.68 -4.39
CA GLU A 105 12.74 -15.74 -3.48
C GLU A 105 11.54 -16.37 -2.75
N GLY A 106 10.57 -15.55 -2.28
CA GLY A 106 9.31 -16.06 -1.71
C GLY A 106 8.50 -16.91 -2.69
N ALA A 107 8.45 -16.51 -3.97
CA ALA A 107 7.78 -17.26 -5.02
C ALA A 107 8.47 -18.60 -5.29
N ARG A 108 9.81 -18.63 -5.29
CA ARG A 108 10.58 -19.86 -5.42
C ARG A 108 10.30 -20.82 -4.25
N ILE A 109 10.31 -20.33 -3.01
CA ILE A 109 10.01 -21.14 -1.83
C ILE A 109 8.58 -21.67 -1.88
N ALA A 110 7.60 -20.85 -2.26
CA ALA A 110 6.21 -21.27 -2.42
C ALA A 110 6.09 -22.39 -3.48
N SER A 111 6.75 -22.22 -4.64
CA SER A 111 6.78 -23.20 -5.73
C SER A 111 7.40 -24.52 -5.30
N ASP A 112 8.51 -24.51 -4.56
CA ASP A 112 9.18 -25.69 -4.03
C ASP A 112 8.25 -26.50 -3.08
N ASN A 113 7.22 -25.84 -2.52
CA ASN A 113 6.21 -26.45 -1.66
C ASN A 113 4.86 -26.69 -2.38
N GLY A 114 4.82 -26.59 -3.71
CA GLY A 114 3.63 -26.86 -4.52
C GLY A 114 2.55 -25.77 -4.46
N MET A 115 2.93 -24.54 -4.08
CA MET A 115 2.07 -23.36 -4.03
C MET A 115 2.47 -22.35 -5.11
N THR A 116 1.57 -21.46 -5.48
CA THR A 116 1.86 -20.37 -6.42
C THR A 116 1.78 -19.03 -5.68
N LEU A 117 2.85 -18.21 -5.77
CA LEU A 117 2.82 -16.83 -5.30
C LEU A 117 2.53 -15.89 -6.48
N ILE A 118 1.53 -15.02 -6.35
CA ILE A 118 1.26 -13.88 -7.23
C ILE A 118 1.86 -12.63 -6.61
N ASP A 119 2.66 -11.88 -7.37
CA ASP A 119 3.05 -10.52 -7.02
C ASP A 119 1.86 -9.60 -7.27
N GLY A 120 1.24 -9.15 -6.18
CA GLY A 120 0.10 -8.26 -6.18
C GLY A 120 0.43 -7.01 -5.40
N THR A 121 0.15 -5.83 -5.96
CA THR A 121 0.30 -4.56 -5.26
C THR A 121 -0.96 -3.75 -5.35
N VAL A 122 -1.21 -2.93 -4.33
CA VAL A 122 -2.40 -2.10 -4.25
C VAL A 122 -2.04 -0.61 -4.23
N SER A 123 -2.88 0.20 -4.86
CA SER A 123 -2.73 1.66 -4.91
C SER A 123 -3.94 2.32 -4.27
N GLY A 124 -3.71 2.90 -3.10
CA GLY A 124 -4.69 3.56 -2.25
C GLY A 124 -4.44 3.28 -0.77
N ASN A 125 -5.44 3.53 0.05
CA ASN A 125 -5.41 3.39 1.51
C ASN A 125 -6.61 2.58 2.04
N ARG A 126 -6.71 2.44 3.37
CA ARG A 126 -7.80 1.75 4.07
C ARG A 126 -9.18 2.24 3.61
N ASP A 127 -9.39 3.55 3.58
CA ASP A 127 -10.68 4.15 3.23
C ASP A 127 -11.07 3.83 1.79
N MET A 128 -10.09 3.81 0.88
CA MET A 128 -10.32 3.44 -0.52
C MET A 128 -10.69 1.97 -0.69
N ILE A 129 -10.19 1.06 0.18
CA ILE A 129 -10.65 -0.33 0.22
C ILE A 129 -12.11 -0.38 0.67
N LEU A 130 -12.45 0.26 1.80
CA LEU A 130 -13.79 0.26 2.37
C LEU A 130 -14.82 0.93 1.43
N ALA A 131 -14.40 1.96 0.69
CA ALA A 131 -15.22 2.62 -0.34
C ALA A 131 -15.21 1.89 -1.68
N LYS A 132 -14.47 0.79 -1.82
CA LYS A 132 -14.30 0.03 -3.08
C LYS A 132 -13.80 0.90 -4.25
N THR A 133 -12.85 1.81 -3.97
CA THR A 133 -12.22 2.68 -4.97
C THR A 133 -10.74 2.36 -5.21
N LEU A 134 -10.20 1.35 -4.50
CA LEU A 134 -8.83 0.87 -4.62
C LEU A 134 -8.54 0.31 -6.02
N THR A 135 -7.31 0.49 -6.49
CA THR A 135 -6.79 -0.19 -7.69
C THR A 135 -5.72 -1.20 -7.28
N ALA A 136 -5.70 -2.37 -7.93
CA ALA A 136 -4.69 -3.40 -7.72
C ALA A 136 -4.00 -3.80 -9.03
N TYR A 137 -2.75 -4.20 -8.93
CA TYR A 137 -1.93 -4.72 -10.03
C TYR A 137 -1.43 -6.10 -9.65
N MET A 138 -1.56 -7.05 -10.55
CA MET A 138 -1.21 -8.45 -10.34
C MET A 138 -0.26 -8.92 -11.42
N SER A 139 0.75 -9.68 -11.05
CA SER A 139 1.71 -10.26 -11.99
C SER A 139 2.19 -11.65 -11.55
N GLY A 140 2.64 -12.47 -12.50
CA GLY A 140 3.06 -13.83 -12.27
C GLY A 140 2.31 -14.82 -13.14
N GLU A 141 1.73 -15.85 -12.56
CA GLU A 141 0.99 -16.86 -13.30
C GLU A 141 -0.43 -16.38 -13.65
N GLN A 142 -0.72 -16.24 -14.96
CA GLN A 142 -2.00 -15.74 -15.47
C GLN A 142 -3.17 -16.62 -15.00
N ALA A 143 -3.03 -17.94 -15.04
CA ALA A 143 -4.11 -18.85 -14.65
C ALA A 143 -4.47 -18.72 -13.18
N ALA A 144 -3.47 -18.50 -12.32
CA ALA A 144 -3.70 -18.26 -10.89
C ALA A 144 -4.40 -16.91 -10.65
N TYR A 145 -4.07 -15.87 -11.41
CA TYR A 145 -4.80 -14.59 -11.36
C TYR A 145 -6.25 -14.78 -11.83
N ASP A 146 -6.48 -15.39 -12.98
CA ASP A 146 -7.82 -15.57 -13.57
C ASP A 146 -8.77 -16.35 -12.65
N ALA A 147 -8.24 -17.32 -11.89
CA ALA A 147 -9.00 -18.11 -10.93
C ALA A 147 -9.46 -17.33 -9.68
N HIS A 148 -8.91 -16.11 -9.45
CA HIS A 148 -9.17 -15.32 -8.22
C HIS A 148 -9.65 -13.88 -8.49
N VAL A 149 -10.06 -13.56 -9.72
CA VAL A 149 -10.59 -12.23 -10.09
C VAL A 149 -11.84 -11.85 -9.31
N ASP A 150 -12.65 -12.82 -8.91
CA ASP A 150 -13.82 -12.63 -8.06
C ASP A 150 -13.44 -12.09 -6.66
N ILE A 151 -12.40 -12.65 -6.07
CA ILE A 151 -11.87 -12.24 -4.76
C ILE A 151 -11.28 -10.83 -4.84
N LEU A 152 -10.46 -10.55 -5.85
CA LEU A 152 -9.89 -9.21 -6.07
C LEU A 152 -10.99 -8.16 -6.27
N SER A 153 -12.05 -8.50 -7.03
CA SER A 153 -13.19 -7.63 -7.28
C SER A 153 -14.02 -7.33 -6.02
N ALA A 154 -13.89 -8.11 -4.96
CA ALA A 154 -14.61 -7.86 -3.72
C ALA A 154 -14.16 -6.57 -3.02
N PHE A 155 -12.87 -6.21 -3.11
CA PHE A 155 -12.30 -5.07 -2.41
C PHE A 155 -11.63 -4.02 -3.32
N THR A 156 -11.62 -4.21 -4.64
CA THR A 156 -11.05 -3.26 -5.60
C THR A 156 -12.12 -2.68 -6.53
N ARG A 157 -11.91 -1.44 -6.99
CA ARG A 157 -12.65 -0.87 -8.13
C ARG A 157 -12.18 -1.47 -9.43
N LYS A 158 -10.86 -1.67 -9.55
CA LYS A 158 -10.19 -2.19 -10.73
C LYS A 158 -8.97 -2.98 -10.33
N HIS A 159 -8.77 -4.11 -10.95
CA HIS A 159 -7.51 -4.83 -10.89
C HIS A 159 -7.04 -5.15 -12.32
N SER A 160 -5.72 -5.24 -12.51
CA SER A 160 -5.12 -5.46 -13.83
C SER A 160 -4.00 -6.47 -13.71
N PHE A 161 -3.98 -7.44 -14.62
CA PHE A 161 -2.81 -8.30 -14.80
C PHE A 161 -1.77 -7.59 -15.66
N VAL A 162 -0.51 -7.57 -15.20
CA VAL A 162 0.58 -6.81 -15.83
C VAL A 162 1.76 -7.69 -16.26
N GLY A 163 1.51 -8.98 -16.44
CA GLY A 163 2.45 -9.91 -17.05
C GLY A 163 3.38 -10.63 -16.08
N ALA A 164 4.67 -10.72 -16.40
CA ALA A 164 5.65 -11.50 -15.66
C ALA A 164 5.76 -11.09 -14.18
N PHE A 165 6.07 -12.07 -13.32
CA PHE A 165 6.26 -11.85 -11.87
C PHE A 165 7.22 -10.68 -11.60
N GLY A 166 6.90 -9.85 -10.61
CA GLY A 166 7.61 -8.62 -10.27
C GLY A 166 7.13 -7.37 -11.02
N ASN A 167 6.35 -7.50 -12.09
CA ASN A 167 5.86 -6.33 -12.83
C ASN A 167 4.86 -5.50 -12.02
N ALA A 168 4.04 -6.11 -11.17
CA ALA A 168 3.13 -5.39 -10.30
C ALA A 168 3.89 -4.53 -9.28
N SER A 169 4.95 -5.06 -8.70
CA SER A 169 5.87 -4.31 -7.83
C SER A 169 6.54 -3.15 -8.57
N LYS A 170 7.06 -3.38 -9.79
CA LYS A 170 7.68 -2.32 -10.61
C LYS A 170 6.69 -1.21 -10.95
N ILE A 171 5.44 -1.54 -11.31
CA ILE A 171 4.37 -0.55 -11.53
C ILE A 171 4.09 0.24 -10.25
N LYS A 172 4.03 -0.43 -9.09
CA LYS A 172 3.86 0.24 -7.80
C LYS A 172 5.01 1.21 -7.51
N PHE A 173 6.25 0.85 -7.83
CA PHE A 173 7.40 1.75 -7.66
C PHE A 173 7.27 3.00 -8.52
N VAL A 174 6.87 2.86 -9.79
CA VAL A 174 6.63 3.99 -10.69
C VAL A 174 5.50 4.89 -10.16
N ILE A 175 4.40 4.31 -9.68
CA ILE A 175 3.28 5.07 -9.11
C ILE A 175 3.73 5.81 -7.85
N ASN A 176 4.41 5.14 -6.91
CA ASN A 176 4.82 5.76 -5.65
C ASN A 176 5.97 6.77 -5.85
N HIS A 177 6.81 6.59 -6.87
CA HIS A 177 7.76 7.61 -7.32
C HIS A 177 7.04 8.92 -7.69
N LEU A 178 5.98 8.84 -8.50
CA LEU A 178 5.17 10.01 -8.85
C LEU A 178 4.41 10.58 -7.64
N VAL A 179 3.84 9.73 -6.79
CA VAL A 179 3.16 10.19 -5.57
C VAL A 179 4.09 11.00 -4.67
N CYS A 180 5.33 10.53 -4.48
CA CYS A 180 6.34 11.23 -3.68
C CYS A 180 6.63 12.63 -4.26
N ILE A 181 6.94 12.72 -5.55
CA ILE A 181 7.29 13.97 -6.23
C ILE A 181 6.10 14.93 -6.26
N GLN A 182 4.92 14.46 -6.66
CA GLN A 182 3.73 15.30 -6.78
C GLN A 182 3.27 15.84 -5.43
N THR A 183 3.40 15.06 -4.35
CA THR A 183 3.06 15.53 -3.01
C THR A 183 3.95 16.73 -2.61
N CYS A 184 5.25 16.62 -2.86
CA CYS A 184 6.19 17.72 -2.60
C CYS A 184 5.90 18.92 -3.51
N ALA A 185 5.73 18.69 -4.82
CA ALA A 185 5.47 19.77 -5.78
C ALA A 185 4.17 20.53 -5.45
N ASN A 186 3.13 19.83 -5.05
CA ASN A 186 1.86 20.44 -4.66
C ASN A 186 2.02 21.29 -3.37
N ALA A 187 2.72 20.76 -2.38
CA ALA A 187 2.98 21.47 -1.13
C ALA A 187 3.85 22.71 -1.32
N GLU A 188 4.89 22.59 -2.13
CA GLU A 188 5.79 23.70 -2.49
C GLU A 188 5.04 24.80 -3.25
N ALA A 189 4.20 24.42 -4.24
CA ALA A 189 3.39 25.36 -5.00
C ALA A 189 2.39 26.12 -4.11
N MET A 190 1.71 25.45 -3.18
CA MET A 190 0.82 26.08 -2.22
C MET A 190 1.59 27.09 -1.35
N ALA A 191 2.71 26.68 -0.75
CA ALA A 191 3.53 27.54 0.11
C ALA A 191 4.09 28.75 -0.65
N MET A 192 4.50 28.57 -1.92
CA MET A 192 4.98 29.66 -2.79
C MET A 192 3.87 30.68 -3.06
N GLY A 193 2.65 30.22 -3.37
CA GLY A 193 1.50 31.11 -3.58
C GLY A 193 1.12 31.90 -2.33
N LEU A 194 1.13 31.25 -1.17
CA LEU A 194 0.90 31.90 0.11
C LEU A 194 1.97 32.97 0.40
N LYS A 195 3.24 32.67 0.13
CA LYS A 195 4.34 33.65 0.27
C LYS A 195 4.17 34.85 -0.64
N ALA A 196 3.55 34.65 -1.82
CA ALA A 196 3.22 35.73 -2.75
C ALA A 196 1.99 36.55 -2.31
N GLY A 197 1.35 36.22 -1.19
CA GLY A 197 0.18 36.93 -0.65
C GLY A 197 -1.17 36.46 -1.21
N LEU A 198 -1.22 35.32 -1.90
CA LEU A 198 -2.47 34.76 -2.41
C LEU A 198 -3.23 34.00 -1.31
N ALA A 199 -4.56 33.99 -1.39
CA ALA A 199 -5.36 33.18 -0.47
C ALA A 199 -5.26 31.70 -0.80
N ALA A 200 -5.14 30.83 0.21
CA ALA A 200 -5.02 29.37 0.01
C ALA A 200 -6.15 28.78 -0.81
N GLN A 201 -7.38 29.23 -0.57
CA GLN A 201 -8.57 28.77 -1.32
C GLN A 201 -8.46 29.12 -2.81
N ASP A 202 -8.04 30.34 -3.15
CA ASP A 202 -7.90 30.78 -4.54
C ASP A 202 -6.82 29.96 -5.27
N ILE A 203 -5.70 29.70 -4.60
CA ILE A 203 -4.62 28.84 -5.13
C ILE A 203 -5.20 27.45 -5.43
N PHE A 204 -5.92 26.84 -4.48
CA PHE A 204 -6.50 25.54 -4.66
C PHE A 204 -7.46 25.48 -5.86
N ASP A 205 -8.42 26.40 -5.91
CA ASP A 205 -9.48 26.41 -6.93
C ASP A 205 -8.91 26.65 -8.34
N LEU A 206 -8.01 27.62 -8.49
CA LEU A 206 -7.43 27.96 -9.79
C LEU A 206 -6.46 26.88 -10.31
N VAL A 207 -5.64 26.28 -9.46
CA VAL A 207 -4.79 25.16 -9.87
C VAL A 207 -5.64 23.94 -10.26
N LYS A 208 -6.73 23.67 -9.53
CA LYS A 208 -7.66 22.59 -9.88
C LYS A 208 -8.24 22.71 -11.28
N GLU A 209 -8.48 23.94 -11.77
CA GLU A 209 -9.01 24.20 -13.11
C GLU A 209 -7.90 24.29 -14.19
N SER A 210 -6.64 24.20 -13.80
CA SER A 210 -5.49 24.37 -14.70
C SER A 210 -4.93 23.03 -15.20
N ALA A 211 -3.99 23.12 -16.14
CA ALA A 211 -3.21 21.96 -16.62
C ALA A 211 -2.30 21.34 -15.54
N ALA A 212 -2.07 22.02 -14.41
CA ALA A 212 -1.28 21.53 -13.28
C ALA A 212 -2.10 20.68 -12.30
N ASN A 213 -3.42 20.50 -12.53
CA ASN A 213 -4.26 19.68 -11.67
C ASN A 213 -3.77 18.22 -11.63
N SER A 214 -3.97 17.59 -10.49
CA SER A 214 -3.72 16.16 -10.26
C SER A 214 -4.70 15.60 -9.23
N VAL A 215 -4.91 14.28 -9.26
CA VAL A 215 -5.71 13.60 -8.23
C VAL A 215 -5.17 13.89 -6.82
N LEU A 216 -3.84 13.99 -6.67
CA LEU A 216 -3.22 14.31 -5.39
C LEU A 216 -3.46 15.77 -4.97
N TRP A 217 -3.55 16.71 -5.92
CA TRP A 217 -3.96 18.08 -5.64
C TRP A 217 -5.40 18.12 -5.09
N GLU A 218 -6.33 17.43 -5.76
CA GLU A 218 -7.72 17.39 -5.34
C GLU A 218 -7.94 16.72 -3.97
N ILE A 219 -7.13 15.70 -3.63
CA ILE A 219 -7.22 15.00 -2.35
C ILE A 219 -6.58 15.81 -1.21
N ARG A 220 -5.39 16.40 -1.43
CA ARG A 220 -4.58 17.03 -0.39
C ARG A 220 -4.69 18.55 -0.34
N GLY A 221 -5.10 19.19 -1.43
CA GLY A 221 -5.31 20.63 -1.50
C GLY A 221 -6.25 21.14 -0.41
N PRO A 222 -7.44 20.54 -0.19
CA PRO A 222 -8.33 20.96 0.90
C PRO A 222 -7.70 20.88 2.29
N MET A 223 -6.80 19.91 2.54
CA MET A 223 -6.07 19.80 3.81
C MET A 223 -5.06 20.94 3.96
N MET A 224 -4.39 21.32 2.88
CA MET A 224 -3.45 22.44 2.87
C MET A 224 -4.17 23.77 3.05
N VAL A 225 -5.40 23.92 2.52
CA VAL A 225 -6.24 25.11 2.71
C VAL A 225 -6.71 25.24 4.15
N SER A 226 -7.19 24.15 4.75
CA SER A 226 -7.74 24.13 6.12
C SER A 226 -6.70 23.97 7.21
N GLU A 227 -5.44 23.64 6.86
CA GLU A 227 -4.36 23.26 7.79
C GLU A 227 -4.70 22.06 8.68
N ASP A 228 -5.73 21.29 8.33
CA ASP A 228 -6.09 20.05 9.00
C ASP A 228 -5.46 18.85 8.30
N TYR A 229 -4.42 18.31 8.93
CA TYR A 229 -3.66 17.17 8.44
C TYR A 229 -3.92 15.88 9.25
N THR A 230 -4.96 15.89 10.08
CA THR A 230 -5.28 14.76 11.00
C THR A 230 -5.93 13.58 10.30
N SER A 231 -6.50 13.77 9.09
CA SER A 231 -7.12 12.69 8.35
C SER A 231 -6.07 11.73 7.80
N SER A 232 -6.06 10.50 8.27
CA SER A 232 -5.07 9.47 7.97
C SER A 232 -5.21 8.85 6.58
N ARG A 233 -5.31 9.67 5.52
CA ARG A 233 -5.33 9.15 4.13
C ARG A 233 -3.96 8.65 3.66
N GLY A 234 -2.89 8.99 4.37
CA GLY A 234 -1.54 8.52 4.16
C GLY A 234 -0.61 9.21 5.16
N ASN A 235 0.34 8.47 5.70
CA ASN A 235 1.37 8.99 6.57
C ASN A 235 2.71 9.10 5.83
N PHE A 236 3.76 9.51 6.55
CA PHE A 236 5.11 9.63 5.99
C PHE A 236 5.85 8.29 5.81
N GLY A 237 5.14 7.15 5.68
CA GLY A 237 5.73 5.84 5.35
C GLY A 237 6.57 5.82 4.07
N MET A 238 6.37 6.82 3.17
CA MET A 238 7.27 7.02 2.03
C MET A 238 8.72 7.21 2.46
N ALA A 239 8.98 7.94 3.54
CA ALA A 239 10.33 8.16 4.03
C ALA A 239 11.00 6.88 4.53
N SER A 240 10.28 6.04 5.28
CA SER A 240 10.86 4.93 6.03
C SER A 240 10.72 3.56 5.35
N LYS A 241 9.74 3.38 4.45
CA LYS A 241 9.42 2.10 3.83
C LYS A 241 9.55 2.13 2.30
N ASP A 242 8.67 2.85 1.62
CA ASP A 242 8.57 2.74 0.16
C ASP A 242 9.73 3.48 -0.55
N GLY A 243 10.18 4.61 0.00
CA GLY A 243 11.24 5.43 -0.59
C GLY A 243 12.57 4.70 -0.73
N PRO A 244 13.10 4.04 0.31
CA PRO A 244 14.28 3.21 0.21
C PRO A 244 14.18 2.14 -0.87
N VAL A 245 13.08 1.39 -0.92
CA VAL A 245 12.87 0.33 -1.92
C VAL A 245 12.88 0.89 -3.35
N ILE A 246 12.21 2.04 -3.59
CA ILE A 246 12.18 2.70 -4.90
C ILE A 246 13.57 3.24 -5.27
N GLY A 247 14.27 3.83 -4.30
CA GLY A 247 15.63 4.34 -4.50
C GLY A 247 16.62 3.23 -4.89
N GLU A 248 16.61 2.11 -4.18
CA GLU A 248 17.42 0.94 -4.47
C GLU A 248 17.07 0.33 -5.84
N PHE A 249 15.79 0.25 -6.18
CA PHE A 249 15.33 -0.20 -7.48
C PHE A 249 15.86 0.68 -8.62
N ALA A 250 15.76 2.01 -8.49
CA ALA A 250 16.32 2.93 -9.47
C ALA A 250 17.84 2.77 -9.59
N GLN A 251 18.54 2.68 -8.47
CA GLN A 251 20.00 2.50 -8.43
C GLN A 251 20.44 1.17 -9.08
N SER A 252 19.73 0.08 -8.85
CA SER A 252 20.02 -1.23 -9.42
C SER A 252 20.03 -1.24 -10.96
N MET A 253 19.27 -0.32 -11.57
CA MET A 253 19.21 -0.14 -13.02
C MET A 253 20.14 0.97 -13.52
N GLY A 254 20.94 1.61 -12.65
CA GLY A 254 21.72 2.79 -13.00
C GLY A 254 20.86 4.01 -13.40
N PHE A 255 19.59 4.04 -12.99
CA PHE A 255 18.66 5.13 -13.33
C PHE A 255 18.79 6.30 -12.33
N PRO A 256 19.20 7.50 -12.77
CA PRO A 256 19.23 8.67 -11.91
C PRO A 256 17.78 9.16 -11.68
N ALA A 257 17.41 9.35 -10.42
CA ALA A 257 16.07 9.81 -10.04
C ALA A 257 16.15 11.14 -9.23
N PRO A 258 16.67 12.24 -9.80
CA PRO A 258 17.00 13.44 -9.03
C PRO A 258 15.79 14.10 -8.38
N LEU A 259 14.65 14.19 -9.06
CA LEU A 259 13.42 14.74 -8.50
C LEU A 259 12.89 13.91 -7.35
N PHE A 260 12.94 12.58 -7.48
CA PHE A 260 12.51 11.66 -6.43
C PHE A 260 13.40 11.78 -5.19
N GLN A 261 14.72 11.84 -5.38
CA GLN A 261 15.67 11.98 -4.28
C GLN A 261 15.46 13.31 -3.53
N ALA A 262 15.26 14.42 -4.25
CA ALA A 262 14.95 15.71 -3.64
C ALA A 262 13.64 15.66 -2.84
N ALA A 263 12.58 15.11 -3.43
CA ALA A 263 11.29 14.95 -2.76
C ALA A 263 11.39 14.05 -1.52
N LEU A 264 12.13 12.94 -1.62
CA LEU A 264 12.31 12.01 -0.50
C LEU A 264 13.02 12.69 0.68
N GLN A 265 14.00 13.59 0.43
CA GLN A 265 14.63 14.37 1.50
C GLN A 265 13.63 15.26 2.23
N MET A 266 12.63 15.83 1.54
CA MET A 266 11.58 16.61 2.19
C MET A 266 10.66 15.75 3.08
N HIS A 267 10.37 14.52 2.65
CA HIS A 267 9.68 13.54 3.51
C HIS A 267 10.50 13.20 4.77
N HIS A 268 11.82 12.99 4.62
CA HIS A 268 12.71 12.74 5.77
C HIS A 268 12.75 13.95 6.72
N ALA A 269 12.81 15.17 6.17
CA ALA A 269 12.79 16.39 6.99
C ALA A 269 11.49 16.50 7.81
N ALA A 270 10.33 16.22 7.20
CA ALA A 270 9.04 16.22 7.89
C ALA A 270 9.00 15.18 9.03
N VAL A 271 9.53 13.98 8.81
CA VAL A 271 9.66 12.95 9.85
C VAL A 271 10.57 13.42 10.97
N GLY A 272 11.69 14.04 10.65
CA GLY A 272 12.62 14.62 11.63
C GLY A 272 11.99 15.73 12.50
N LEU A 273 10.94 16.39 11.99
CA LEU A 273 10.14 17.38 12.72
C LEU A 273 8.92 16.78 13.46
N GLY A 274 8.81 15.45 13.53
CA GLY A 274 7.74 14.78 14.26
C GLY A 274 6.41 14.65 13.52
N MET A 275 6.38 14.79 12.19
CA MET A 275 5.16 14.76 11.38
C MET A 275 4.77 13.34 10.90
N TYR A 276 5.36 12.27 11.48
CA TYR A 276 5.20 10.91 10.94
C TYR A 276 3.73 10.43 10.86
N ASP A 277 2.93 10.74 11.89
CA ASP A 277 1.58 10.17 12.06
C ASP A 277 0.45 11.02 11.43
N ILE A 278 0.78 12.11 10.74
CA ILE A 278 -0.18 12.97 10.05
C ILE A 278 -0.10 12.78 8.53
N ASP A 279 -1.09 13.30 7.79
CA ASP A 279 -1.10 13.18 6.33
C ASP A 279 0.09 13.91 5.70
N THR A 280 0.62 13.36 4.62
CA THR A 280 1.75 13.95 3.86
C THR A 280 1.42 15.30 3.23
N ALA A 281 0.16 15.74 3.20
CA ALA A 281 -0.22 17.12 2.89
C ALA A 281 0.47 18.13 3.83
N ALA A 282 0.85 17.70 5.05
CA ALA A 282 1.61 18.51 6.03
C ALA A 282 3.01 18.91 5.53
N LEU A 283 3.51 18.37 4.40
CA LEU A 283 4.66 18.95 3.71
C LEU A 283 4.47 20.43 3.39
N CYS A 284 3.23 20.89 3.20
CA CYS A 284 2.93 22.30 3.02
C CYS A 284 3.44 23.13 4.21
N ARG A 285 3.16 22.70 5.45
CA ARG A 285 3.68 23.35 6.67
C ARG A 285 5.22 23.38 6.73
N LEU A 286 5.86 22.30 6.26
CA LEU A 286 7.33 22.28 6.17
C LEU A 286 7.83 23.33 5.17
N TYR A 287 7.24 23.41 3.96
CA TYR A 287 7.62 24.40 2.97
C TYR A 287 7.31 25.84 3.41
N GLU A 288 6.21 26.06 4.12
CA GLU A 288 5.88 27.35 4.76
C GLU A 288 6.97 27.76 5.76
N THR A 289 7.37 26.82 6.62
CA THR A 289 8.41 27.07 7.62
C THR A 289 9.74 27.46 6.99
N ILE A 290 10.24 26.70 6.02
CA ILE A 290 11.52 27.00 5.37
C ILE A 290 11.42 28.22 4.44
N GLY A 291 10.24 28.50 3.89
CA GLY A 291 9.95 29.68 3.06
C GLY A 291 9.65 30.95 3.86
N GLY A 292 9.55 30.87 5.20
CA GLY A 292 9.19 32.00 6.06
C GLY A 292 7.79 32.54 5.70
N VAL A 293 6.82 31.66 5.50
CA VAL A 293 5.41 31.99 5.28
C VAL A 293 4.74 32.12 6.65
N GLU A 294 4.03 33.21 6.87
CA GLU A 294 3.17 33.44 8.06
C GLU A 294 1.71 33.37 7.59
N ARG A 295 0.89 32.54 8.21
CA ARG A 295 -0.57 32.51 8.04
C ARG A 295 -1.25 33.05 9.28
#